data_d58bfe69cdf3fc4d16ba662234537026
#
_entry.id   d58bfe69cdf3fc4d16ba662234537026
#
_cell.length_a   1.000
_cell.length_b   1.000
_cell.length_c   1.000
_cell.angle_alpha   90.00
_cell.angle_beta   90.00
_cell.angle_gamma   90.00
#
_symmetry.space_group_name_H-M   'P 1'
#
loop_
_entity.id
_entity.type
_entity.pdbx_description
1 polymer ?
#
loop_
_entity_poly.entity_id
_entity_poly.type
_entity_poly.pdbx_seq_one_letter_code
_entity_poly.pdbx_strand_id
1 'polypeptide(L)'
;MPASQRRAERKREILDATRALFDERGVRDAQIEDVARAVGINRAIIYRHFSGKEELFAMTLVDYLAELDEALSAADEPTSPPARRLEAITEAFLDFGSGHPAFVDCAQALLRRRGDELFEEVSESVMLKLGVGMTSCLSHVVRVLEAGAQTGEFHVPDPYLLANIFYTQGLGVLNLATLQLSVRGENSPTRGARGETPTGLPSVDAVPFEQVKAYMQRGAVAMARGDVD
;
A
#
# COMPACT_ATOMS: atom_id res chain seq x y z
N MET A 1 2.96 11.03 -36.15
CA MET A 1 2.24 10.95 -34.85
C MET A 1 1.92 12.36 -34.36
N PRO A 2 0.73 12.64 -33.82
CA PRO A 2 0.35 13.93 -33.23
C PRO A 2 1.27 14.28 -32.03
N ALA A 3 1.48 15.58 -31.77
CA ALA A 3 2.31 16.03 -30.67
C ALA A 3 1.81 15.56 -29.27
N SER A 4 0.47 15.48 -29.12
CA SER A 4 -0.16 14.95 -27.91
C SER A 4 0.16 13.47 -27.64
N GLN A 5 0.20 12.65 -28.69
CA GLN A 5 0.52 11.23 -28.59
C GLN A 5 1.98 11.02 -28.18
N ARG A 6 2.92 11.75 -28.81
CA ARG A 6 4.35 11.73 -28.42
C ARG A 6 4.57 12.17 -26.96
N ARG A 7 3.76 13.15 -26.49
CA ARG A 7 3.85 13.62 -25.10
C ARG A 7 3.37 12.55 -24.13
N ALA A 8 2.27 11.84 -24.46
CA ALA A 8 1.74 10.75 -23.65
C ALA A 8 2.69 9.57 -23.58
N GLU A 9 3.27 9.17 -24.72
CA GLU A 9 4.28 8.11 -24.79
C GLU A 9 5.51 8.44 -23.95
N ARG A 10 6.03 9.67 -24.07
CA ARG A 10 7.18 10.10 -23.26
C ARG A 10 6.87 10.10 -21.76
N LYS A 11 5.65 10.51 -21.38
CA LYS A 11 5.21 10.46 -19.99
C LYS A 11 5.18 9.01 -19.48
N ARG A 12 4.72 8.08 -20.31
CA ARG A 12 4.67 6.65 -19.97
C ARG A 12 6.07 6.07 -19.82
N GLU A 13 6.99 6.32 -20.76
CA GLU A 13 8.39 5.88 -20.66
C GLU A 13 9.07 6.35 -19.37
N ILE A 14 8.81 7.60 -18.94
CA ILE A 14 9.35 8.12 -17.67
C ILE A 14 8.77 7.37 -16.49
N LEU A 15 7.46 7.10 -16.46
CA LEU A 15 6.82 6.37 -15.36
C LEU A 15 7.30 4.92 -15.29
N ASP A 16 7.40 4.24 -16.43
CA ASP A 16 7.87 2.85 -16.50
C ASP A 16 9.33 2.74 -15.99
N ALA A 17 10.21 3.68 -16.40
CA ALA A 17 11.57 3.74 -15.90
C ALA A 17 11.65 4.09 -14.41
N THR A 18 10.76 4.97 -13.92
CA THR A 18 10.68 5.32 -12.50
C THR A 18 10.30 4.11 -11.68
N ARG A 19 9.27 3.38 -12.12
CA ARG A 19 8.81 2.17 -11.46
C ARG A 19 9.92 1.11 -11.40
N ALA A 20 10.59 0.85 -12.52
CA ALA A 20 11.69 -0.11 -12.57
C ALA A 20 12.83 0.25 -11.60
N LEU A 21 13.18 1.53 -11.49
CA LEU A 21 14.19 2.00 -10.54
C LEU A 21 13.73 1.89 -9.08
N PHE A 22 12.47 2.14 -8.81
CA PHE A 22 11.91 1.98 -7.46
C PHE A 22 11.89 0.53 -7.03
N ASP A 23 11.53 -0.38 -7.94
CA ASP A 23 11.54 -1.83 -7.68
C ASP A 23 12.97 -2.36 -7.49
N GLU A 24 13.97 -1.80 -8.22
CA GLU A 24 15.38 -2.22 -8.12
C GLU A 24 16.09 -1.66 -6.87
N ARG A 25 15.87 -0.37 -6.51
CA ARG A 25 16.70 0.37 -5.54
C ARG A 25 15.94 0.94 -4.36
N GLY A 26 14.59 0.83 -4.39
CA GLY A 26 13.72 1.53 -3.46
C GLY A 26 13.53 3.01 -3.82
N VAL A 27 12.44 3.57 -3.32
CA VAL A 27 12.01 4.95 -3.62
C VAL A 27 12.97 6.00 -3.07
N ARG A 28 13.64 5.70 -1.93
CA ARG A 28 14.55 6.65 -1.27
C ARG A 28 15.82 6.90 -2.06
N ASP A 29 16.37 5.85 -2.66
CA ASP A 29 17.68 5.89 -3.34
C ASP A 29 17.56 6.25 -4.83
N ALA A 30 16.36 6.17 -5.40
CA ALA A 30 16.11 6.57 -6.78
C ALA A 30 16.09 8.11 -6.91
N GLN A 31 16.99 8.62 -7.76
CA GLN A 31 17.07 10.04 -8.08
C GLN A 31 16.45 10.33 -9.45
N ILE A 32 15.95 11.56 -9.66
CA ILE A 32 15.41 11.97 -10.97
C ILE A 32 16.47 11.87 -12.07
N GLU A 33 17.73 12.07 -11.72
CA GLU A 33 18.88 11.90 -12.62
C GLU A 33 19.03 10.45 -13.12
N ASP A 34 18.72 9.47 -12.29
CA ASP A 34 18.76 8.05 -12.66
C ASP A 34 17.62 7.69 -13.61
N VAL A 35 16.41 8.23 -13.34
CA VAL A 35 15.26 8.11 -14.25
C VAL A 35 15.59 8.73 -15.61
N ALA A 36 16.17 9.95 -15.63
CA ALA A 36 16.55 10.63 -16.86
C ALA A 36 17.58 9.82 -17.66
N ARG A 37 18.54 9.21 -16.96
CA ARG A 37 19.58 8.35 -17.57
C ARG A 37 18.96 7.06 -18.13
N ALA A 38 18.04 6.43 -17.40
CA ALA A 38 17.38 5.19 -17.85
C ALA A 38 16.54 5.40 -19.12
N VAL A 39 15.87 6.56 -19.24
CA VAL A 39 15.09 6.92 -20.43
C VAL A 39 15.95 7.53 -21.56
N GLY A 40 17.21 7.86 -21.28
CA GLY A 40 18.11 8.51 -22.26
C GLY A 40 17.73 9.98 -22.56
N ILE A 41 17.23 10.72 -21.58
CA ILE A 41 16.79 12.11 -21.69
C ILE A 41 17.51 13.01 -20.69
N ASN A 42 17.42 14.34 -20.90
CA ASN A 42 17.85 15.30 -19.90
C ASN A 42 16.77 15.44 -18.80
N ARG A 43 17.18 15.59 -17.52
CA ARG A 43 16.27 15.81 -16.39
C ARG A 43 15.28 16.97 -16.62
N ALA A 44 15.67 18.00 -17.37
CA ALA A 44 14.78 19.10 -17.73
C ALA A 44 13.54 18.63 -18.53
N ILE A 45 13.64 17.50 -19.23
CA ILE A 45 12.49 16.90 -19.94
C ILE A 45 11.53 16.28 -18.94
N ILE A 46 12.01 15.66 -17.88
CA ILE A 46 11.15 15.12 -16.80
C ILE A 46 10.32 16.25 -16.18
N TYR A 47 10.95 17.37 -15.82
CA TYR A 47 10.26 18.54 -15.25
C TYR A 47 9.27 19.25 -16.21
N ARG A 48 9.30 18.93 -17.50
CA ARG A 48 8.27 19.38 -18.47
C ARG A 48 7.02 18.50 -18.44
N HIS A 49 7.09 17.32 -17.83
CA HIS A 49 6.02 16.36 -17.71
C HIS A 49 5.46 16.26 -16.28
N PHE A 50 6.28 16.55 -15.27
CA PHE A 50 5.97 16.45 -13.85
C PHE A 50 6.46 17.71 -13.13
N SER A 51 5.65 18.25 -12.23
CA SER A 51 5.98 19.45 -11.44
C SER A 51 7.14 19.23 -10.48
N GLY A 52 7.32 17.99 -10.01
CA GLY A 52 8.35 17.63 -9.06
C GLY A 52 8.46 16.12 -8.85
N LYS A 53 9.24 15.74 -7.86
CA LYS A 53 9.43 14.34 -7.43
C LYS A 53 8.13 13.78 -6.85
N GLU A 54 7.39 14.59 -6.13
CA GLU A 54 6.12 14.26 -5.48
C GLU A 54 5.04 13.92 -6.52
N GLU A 55 4.97 14.68 -7.61
CA GLU A 55 4.02 14.38 -8.71
C GLU A 55 4.41 13.07 -9.42
N LEU A 56 5.71 12.82 -9.58
CA LEU A 56 6.20 11.57 -10.15
C LEU A 56 5.81 10.38 -9.26
N PHE A 57 5.97 10.50 -7.93
CA PHE A 57 5.55 9.49 -6.95
C PHE A 57 4.04 9.26 -6.98
N ALA A 58 3.25 10.35 -6.99
CA ALA A 58 1.81 10.26 -7.06
C ALA A 58 1.34 9.55 -8.33
N MET A 59 1.94 9.84 -9.49
CA MET A 59 1.60 9.16 -10.74
C MET A 59 2.03 7.69 -10.75
N THR A 60 3.20 7.37 -10.18
CA THR A 60 3.64 5.98 -10.02
C THR A 60 2.68 5.21 -9.08
N LEU A 61 2.22 5.86 -8.00
CA LEU A 61 1.21 5.27 -7.12
C LEU A 61 -0.13 5.07 -7.84
N VAL A 62 -0.56 5.99 -8.72
CA VAL A 62 -1.78 5.81 -9.53
C VAL A 62 -1.71 4.53 -10.38
N ASP A 63 -0.55 4.24 -10.99
CA ASP A 63 -0.38 3.01 -11.77
C ASP A 63 -0.46 1.75 -10.87
N TYR A 64 0.17 1.77 -9.69
CA TYR A 64 0.03 0.67 -8.72
C TYR A 64 -1.40 0.49 -8.20
N LEU A 65 -2.14 1.59 -7.96
CA LEU A 65 -3.52 1.51 -7.51
C LEU A 65 -4.44 0.86 -8.55
N ALA A 66 -4.18 1.05 -9.85
CA ALA A 66 -4.94 0.38 -10.89
C ALA A 66 -4.72 -1.15 -10.86
N GLU A 67 -3.48 -1.61 -10.69
CA GLU A 67 -3.16 -3.03 -10.56
C GLU A 67 -3.70 -3.63 -9.25
N LEU A 68 -3.63 -2.87 -8.16
CA LEU A 68 -4.22 -3.27 -6.88
C LEU A 68 -5.73 -3.43 -6.98
N ASP A 69 -6.43 -2.50 -7.65
CA ASP A 69 -7.87 -2.57 -7.87
C ASP A 69 -8.27 -3.86 -8.60
N GLU A 70 -7.52 -4.25 -9.63
CA GLU A 70 -7.70 -5.53 -10.33
C GLU A 70 -7.47 -6.72 -9.40
N ALA A 71 -6.43 -6.70 -8.57
CA ALA A 71 -6.13 -7.78 -7.63
C ALA A 71 -7.23 -7.92 -6.55
N LEU A 72 -7.71 -6.81 -6.00
CA LEU A 72 -8.80 -6.81 -5.01
C LEU A 72 -10.11 -7.30 -5.64
N SER A 73 -10.40 -6.87 -6.88
CA SER A 73 -11.57 -7.33 -7.63
C SER A 73 -11.53 -8.83 -7.88
N ALA A 74 -10.38 -9.37 -8.22
CA ALA A 74 -10.20 -10.81 -8.46
C ALA A 74 -10.33 -11.65 -7.18
N ALA A 75 -9.99 -11.09 -6.03
CA ALA A 75 -10.07 -11.76 -4.74
C ALA A 75 -11.49 -11.72 -4.13
N ASP A 76 -12.33 -10.78 -4.53
CA ASP A 76 -13.67 -10.61 -4.00
C ASP A 76 -14.66 -11.58 -4.67
N GLU A 77 -15.02 -12.67 -3.97
CA GLU A 77 -16.03 -13.63 -4.41
C GLU A 77 -17.41 -13.26 -3.82
N PRO A 78 -18.30 -12.62 -4.58
CA PRO A 78 -19.57 -12.06 -4.05
C PRO A 78 -20.50 -13.08 -3.43
N THR A 79 -20.37 -14.37 -3.76
CA THR A 79 -21.20 -15.47 -3.23
C THR A 79 -20.69 -15.99 -1.88
N SER A 80 -19.49 -15.62 -1.49
CA SER A 80 -18.88 -16.00 -0.21
C SER A 80 -19.41 -15.17 0.96
N PRO A 81 -19.42 -15.70 2.20
CA PRO A 81 -19.77 -14.93 3.39
C PRO A 81 -18.91 -13.67 3.57
N PRO A 82 -19.46 -12.54 4.10
CA PRO A 82 -18.75 -11.28 4.25
C PRO A 82 -17.39 -11.39 4.97
N ALA A 83 -17.28 -12.20 6.03
CA ALA A 83 -16.00 -12.40 6.71
C ALA A 83 -14.95 -13.03 5.78
N ARG A 84 -15.32 -14.02 4.96
CA ARG A 84 -14.41 -14.65 4.00
C ARG A 84 -13.97 -13.71 2.90
N ARG A 85 -14.89 -12.88 2.41
CA ARG A 85 -14.57 -11.84 1.41
C ARG A 85 -13.58 -10.82 1.99
N LEU A 86 -13.79 -10.39 3.25
CA LEU A 86 -12.90 -9.45 3.93
C LEU A 86 -11.50 -10.06 4.15
N GLU A 87 -11.43 -11.33 4.55
CA GLU A 87 -10.15 -12.07 4.66
C GLU A 87 -9.42 -12.10 3.31
N ALA A 88 -10.11 -12.47 2.22
CA ALA A 88 -9.54 -12.59 0.88
C ALA A 88 -9.03 -11.24 0.32
N ILE A 89 -9.81 -10.17 0.49
CA ILE A 89 -9.40 -8.81 0.09
C ILE A 89 -8.19 -8.34 0.91
N THR A 90 -8.19 -8.61 2.22
CA THR A 90 -7.05 -8.28 3.09
C THR A 90 -5.79 -9.04 2.67
N GLU A 91 -5.91 -10.32 2.34
CA GLU A 91 -4.82 -11.14 1.81
C GLU A 91 -4.28 -10.57 0.50
N ALA A 92 -5.17 -10.30 -0.47
CA ALA A 92 -4.78 -9.76 -1.77
C ALA A 92 -4.04 -8.42 -1.65
N PHE A 93 -4.48 -7.53 -0.74
CA PHE A 93 -3.79 -6.28 -0.45
C PHE A 93 -2.37 -6.51 0.09
N LEU A 94 -2.23 -7.42 1.06
CA LEU A 94 -0.93 -7.69 1.69
C LEU A 94 0.02 -8.42 0.72
N ASP A 95 -0.47 -9.37 -0.05
CA ASP A 95 0.33 -10.06 -1.06
C ASP A 95 0.77 -9.10 -2.18
N PHE A 96 -0.12 -8.21 -2.62
CA PHE A 96 0.23 -7.15 -3.57
C PHE A 96 1.33 -6.24 -3.03
N GLY A 97 1.16 -5.73 -1.81
CA GLY A 97 2.16 -4.85 -1.19
C GLY A 97 3.50 -5.53 -0.92
N SER A 98 3.49 -6.82 -0.57
CA SER A 98 4.71 -7.63 -0.42
C SER A 98 5.44 -7.86 -1.74
N GLY A 99 4.68 -8.07 -2.83
CA GLY A 99 5.23 -8.20 -4.18
C GLY A 99 5.67 -6.89 -4.83
N HIS A 100 5.20 -5.76 -4.31
CA HIS A 100 5.48 -4.42 -4.83
C HIS A 100 5.93 -3.46 -3.72
N PRO A 101 7.16 -3.59 -3.19
CA PRO A 101 7.66 -2.72 -2.11
C PRO A 101 7.61 -1.23 -2.46
N ALA A 102 7.83 -0.88 -3.72
CA ALA A 102 7.76 0.49 -4.20
C ALA A 102 6.35 1.11 -4.11
N PHE A 103 5.28 0.29 -4.20
CA PHE A 103 3.91 0.73 -3.90
C PHE A 103 3.80 1.24 -2.46
N VAL A 104 4.29 0.44 -1.50
CA VAL A 104 4.25 0.78 -0.07
C VAL A 104 5.05 2.04 0.21
N ASP A 105 6.25 2.15 -0.34
CA ASP A 105 7.12 3.33 -0.19
C ASP A 105 6.48 4.60 -0.77
N CYS A 106 5.91 4.54 -1.98
CA CYS A 106 5.20 5.67 -2.60
C CYS A 106 3.99 6.09 -1.77
N ALA A 107 3.17 5.14 -1.33
CA ALA A 107 2.00 5.41 -0.50
C ALA A 107 2.40 6.09 0.82
N GLN A 108 3.42 5.57 1.50
CA GLN A 108 3.92 6.16 2.75
C GLN A 108 4.57 7.53 2.54
N ALA A 109 5.29 7.74 1.44
CA ALA A 109 5.89 9.05 1.13
C ALA A 109 4.82 10.14 1.02
N LEU A 110 3.69 9.85 0.38
CA LEU A 110 2.56 10.78 0.25
C LEU A 110 1.80 10.96 1.56
N LEU A 111 1.59 9.89 2.35
CA LEU A 111 0.91 9.98 3.65
C LEU A 111 1.69 10.78 4.71
N ARG A 112 3.00 10.95 4.54
CA ARG A 112 3.82 11.81 5.42
C ARG A 112 3.67 13.30 5.14
N ARG A 113 3.12 13.67 3.99
CA ARG A 113 2.86 15.06 3.62
C ARG A 113 1.55 15.54 4.22
N ARG A 114 1.49 16.78 4.61
CA ARG A 114 0.22 17.41 4.97
C ARG A 114 -0.60 17.62 3.70
N GLY A 115 -1.92 17.56 3.83
CA GLY A 115 -2.80 17.68 2.67
C GLY A 115 -2.61 19.00 1.90
N ASP A 116 -2.40 20.11 2.62
CA ASP A 116 -2.11 21.43 2.03
C ASP A 116 -0.80 21.43 1.21
N GLU A 117 0.29 20.86 1.76
CA GLU A 117 1.59 20.74 1.07
C GLU A 117 1.46 19.86 -0.20
N LEU A 118 0.69 18.77 -0.13
CA LEU A 118 0.51 17.87 -1.26
C LEU A 118 -0.22 18.56 -2.42
N PHE A 119 -1.21 19.41 -2.14
CA PHE A 119 -1.92 20.21 -3.15
C PHE A 119 -1.04 21.27 -3.81
N GLU A 120 0.04 21.73 -3.16
CA GLU A 120 1.01 22.65 -3.74
C GLU A 120 2.03 21.95 -4.64
N GLU A 121 2.41 20.71 -4.29
CA GLU A 121 3.48 19.95 -4.96
C GLU A 121 2.98 19.06 -6.10
N VAL A 122 1.69 18.69 -6.09
CA VAL A 122 1.08 17.77 -7.07
C VAL A 122 -0.05 18.47 -7.80
N SER A 123 -0.07 18.37 -9.13
CA SER A 123 -1.11 19.00 -9.95
C SER A 123 -2.51 18.44 -9.62
N GLU A 124 -3.54 19.30 -9.73
CA GLU A 124 -4.94 18.95 -9.49
C GLU A 124 -5.38 17.73 -10.31
N SER A 125 -4.93 17.62 -11.55
CA SER A 125 -5.26 16.47 -12.41
C SER A 125 -4.66 15.15 -11.91
N VAL A 126 -3.51 15.17 -11.26
CA VAL A 126 -2.88 13.98 -10.66
C VAL A 126 -3.53 13.67 -9.32
N MET A 127 -3.85 14.69 -8.52
CA MET A 127 -4.61 14.51 -7.27
C MET A 127 -5.97 13.87 -7.52
N LEU A 128 -6.67 14.29 -8.58
CA LEU A 128 -7.95 13.67 -8.97
C LEU A 128 -7.76 12.19 -9.32
N LYS A 129 -6.73 11.83 -10.11
CA LYS A 129 -6.45 10.44 -10.46
C LYS A 129 -6.11 9.60 -9.24
N LEU A 130 -5.29 10.14 -8.34
CA LEU A 130 -4.94 9.49 -7.09
C LEU A 130 -6.20 9.25 -6.24
N GLY A 131 -7.06 10.25 -6.09
CA GLY A 131 -8.33 10.13 -5.37
C GLY A 131 -9.25 9.08 -5.98
N VAL A 132 -9.38 9.04 -7.31
CA VAL A 132 -10.18 8.02 -8.01
C VAL A 132 -9.61 6.62 -7.77
N GLY A 133 -8.29 6.41 -7.93
CA GLY A 133 -7.66 5.11 -7.70
C GLY A 133 -7.82 4.64 -6.25
N MET A 134 -7.59 5.53 -5.27
CA MET A 134 -7.80 5.23 -3.85
C MET A 134 -9.26 4.86 -3.55
N THR A 135 -10.22 5.63 -4.09
CA THR A 135 -11.65 5.35 -3.89
C THR A 135 -12.05 4.02 -4.51
N SER A 136 -11.52 3.67 -5.69
CA SER A 136 -11.77 2.37 -6.34
C SER A 136 -11.32 1.23 -5.42
N CYS A 137 -10.07 1.25 -4.97
CA CYS A 137 -9.53 0.21 -4.08
C CYS A 137 -10.31 0.11 -2.75
N LEU A 138 -10.58 1.23 -2.08
CA LEU A 138 -11.33 1.25 -0.82
C LEU A 138 -12.76 0.77 -0.98
N SER A 139 -13.38 0.99 -2.14
CA SER A 139 -14.76 0.58 -2.40
C SER A 139 -14.98 -0.95 -2.32
N HIS A 140 -13.94 -1.76 -2.58
CA HIS A 140 -14.02 -3.21 -2.40
C HIS A 140 -14.25 -3.56 -0.93
N VAL A 141 -13.50 -2.95 -0.03
CA VAL A 141 -13.66 -3.14 1.42
C VAL A 141 -15.00 -2.61 1.89
N VAL A 142 -15.37 -1.39 1.50
CA VAL A 142 -16.65 -0.76 1.90
C VAL A 142 -17.83 -1.65 1.52
N ARG A 143 -17.89 -2.16 0.27
CA ARG A 143 -18.97 -3.05 -0.17
C ARG A 143 -19.08 -4.31 0.69
N VAL A 144 -17.96 -4.90 1.08
CA VAL A 144 -17.95 -6.10 1.94
C VAL A 144 -18.42 -5.77 3.35
N LEU A 145 -17.98 -4.63 3.92
CA LEU A 145 -18.43 -4.18 5.24
C LEU A 145 -19.95 -3.90 5.25
N GLU A 146 -20.46 -3.23 4.21
CA GLU A 146 -21.90 -2.96 4.05
C GLU A 146 -22.69 -4.26 3.88
N ALA A 147 -22.21 -5.22 3.10
CA ALA A 147 -22.84 -6.52 2.93
C ALA A 147 -22.91 -7.28 4.27
N GLY A 148 -21.84 -7.25 5.07
CA GLY A 148 -21.79 -7.86 6.39
C GLY A 148 -22.75 -7.19 7.39
N ALA A 149 -22.88 -5.86 7.32
CA ALA A 149 -23.84 -5.12 8.14
C ALA A 149 -25.29 -5.47 7.74
N GLN A 150 -25.60 -5.63 6.45
CA GLN A 150 -26.93 -6.04 5.99
C GLN A 150 -27.33 -7.45 6.42
N THR A 151 -26.36 -8.37 6.51
CA THR A 151 -26.59 -9.74 6.97
C THR A 151 -26.57 -9.87 8.50
N GLY A 152 -26.19 -8.82 9.24
CA GLY A 152 -26.00 -8.81 10.68
C GLY A 152 -24.71 -9.52 11.14
N GLU A 153 -23.81 -9.89 10.22
CA GLU A 153 -22.50 -10.48 10.55
C GLU A 153 -21.52 -9.44 11.08
N PHE A 154 -21.63 -8.17 10.59
CA PHE A 154 -20.76 -7.07 10.99
C PHE A 154 -21.53 -5.97 11.70
N HIS A 155 -20.85 -5.28 12.60
CA HIS A 155 -21.35 -4.08 13.28
C HIS A 155 -20.39 -2.91 13.02
N VAL A 156 -20.57 -2.20 11.91
CA VAL A 156 -19.67 -1.15 11.44
C VAL A 156 -20.45 0.15 11.27
N PRO A 157 -20.33 1.10 12.23
CA PRO A 157 -21.03 2.39 12.14
C PRO A 157 -20.60 3.26 10.96
N ASP A 158 -19.32 3.22 10.60
CA ASP A 158 -18.76 3.96 9.47
C ASP A 158 -17.84 3.05 8.63
N PRO A 159 -18.37 2.42 7.55
CA PRO A 159 -17.58 1.54 6.68
C PRO A 159 -16.42 2.26 5.96
N TYR A 160 -16.59 3.55 5.63
CA TYR A 160 -15.53 4.31 4.96
C TYR A 160 -14.36 4.59 5.90
N LEU A 161 -14.65 4.99 7.14
CA LEU A 161 -13.59 5.19 8.15
C LEU A 161 -12.85 3.89 8.42
N LEU A 162 -13.57 2.78 8.59
CA LEU A 162 -12.94 1.47 8.85
C LEU A 162 -12.10 1.00 7.66
N ALA A 163 -12.54 1.21 6.42
CA ALA A 163 -11.75 0.89 5.23
C ALA A 163 -10.43 1.71 5.17
N ASN A 164 -10.46 3.00 5.53
CA ASN A 164 -9.24 3.83 5.64
C ASN A 164 -8.33 3.35 6.77
N ILE A 165 -8.87 2.91 7.90
CA ILE A 165 -8.10 2.32 9.00
C ILE A 165 -7.40 1.05 8.51
N PHE A 166 -8.10 0.14 7.82
CA PHE A 166 -7.49 -1.07 7.27
C PHE A 166 -6.38 -0.78 6.27
N TYR A 167 -6.57 0.22 5.41
CA TYR A 167 -5.52 0.66 4.48
C TYR A 167 -4.25 1.11 5.20
N THR A 168 -4.39 2.00 6.19
CA THR A 168 -3.23 2.52 6.93
C THR A 168 -2.56 1.46 7.80
N GLN A 169 -3.34 0.57 8.44
CA GLN A 169 -2.81 -0.58 9.18
C GLN A 169 -2.09 -1.54 8.25
N GLY A 170 -2.65 -1.85 7.08
CA GLY A 170 -2.05 -2.72 6.09
C GLY A 170 -0.69 -2.21 5.62
N LEU A 171 -0.56 -0.90 5.33
CA LEU A 171 0.74 -0.29 5.01
C LEU A 171 1.74 -0.40 6.17
N GLY A 172 1.28 -0.23 7.42
CA GLY A 172 2.11 -0.42 8.61
C GLY A 172 2.58 -1.86 8.79
N VAL A 173 1.71 -2.82 8.54
CA VAL A 173 1.99 -4.26 8.56
C VAL A 173 3.02 -4.65 7.49
N LEU A 174 2.85 -4.13 6.27
CA LEU A 174 3.81 -4.34 5.17
C LEU A 174 5.19 -3.77 5.50
N ASN A 175 5.24 -2.61 6.14
CA ASN A 175 6.50 -2.02 6.59
C ASN A 175 7.19 -2.90 7.66
N LEU A 176 6.43 -3.43 8.62
CA LEU A 176 6.94 -4.36 9.62
C LEU A 176 7.51 -5.64 8.97
N ALA A 177 6.81 -6.18 7.98
CA ALA A 177 7.25 -7.36 7.24
C ALA A 177 8.54 -7.09 6.44
N THR A 178 8.66 -5.90 5.84
CA THR A 178 9.89 -5.48 5.12
C THR A 178 11.07 -5.30 6.06
N LEU A 179 10.87 -4.78 7.27
CA LEU A 179 11.91 -4.67 8.29
C LEU A 179 12.37 -6.03 8.79
N GLN A 180 11.55 -7.07 8.67
CA GLN A 180 11.79 -8.44 9.16
C GLN A 180 12.23 -8.50 10.64
N LEU A 181 11.84 -7.51 11.43
CA LEU A 181 12.28 -7.34 12.81
C LEU A 181 11.07 -7.14 13.74
N SER A 182 10.98 -7.96 14.78
CA SER A 182 10.07 -7.73 15.90
C SER A 182 10.82 -7.65 17.22
N VAL A 183 10.38 -6.76 18.09
CA VAL A 183 10.91 -6.63 19.45
C VAL A 183 10.10 -7.55 20.36
N ARG A 184 10.77 -8.45 21.08
CA ARG A 184 10.15 -9.35 22.06
C ARG A 184 10.69 -9.06 23.46
N GLY A 185 9.80 -9.02 24.44
CA GLY A 185 10.17 -8.88 25.84
C GLY A 185 10.79 -10.17 26.41
N GLU A 186 11.44 -10.04 27.58
CA GLU A 186 12.13 -11.12 28.30
C GLU A 186 11.31 -12.41 28.49
N ASN A 187 9.99 -12.29 28.67
CA ASN A 187 9.07 -13.38 28.97
C ASN A 187 8.35 -13.96 27.72
N SER A 188 8.88 -13.77 26.53
CA SER A 188 8.24 -14.30 25.33
C SER A 188 8.31 -15.83 25.30
N PRO A 189 7.17 -16.56 25.17
CA PRO A 189 7.15 -18.02 25.26
C PRO A 189 7.93 -18.77 24.18
N THR A 190 8.35 -18.08 23.13
CA THR A 190 9.16 -18.66 22.03
C THR A 190 10.67 -18.64 22.30
N ARG A 191 11.13 -18.01 23.38
CA ARG A 191 12.56 -17.93 23.72
C ARG A 191 13.13 -19.21 24.32
N GLY A 192 12.27 -20.13 24.82
CA GLY A 192 12.69 -21.37 25.47
C GLY A 192 13.24 -22.46 24.56
N ALA A 193 13.15 -22.32 23.22
CA ALA A 193 13.53 -23.38 22.28
C ALA A 193 15.05 -23.47 21.98
N ARG A 194 15.88 -22.51 22.40
CA ARG A 194 17.32 -22.45 22.07
C ARG A 194 18.27 -22.43 23.27
N GLY A 195 17.82 -22.63 24.51
CA GLY A 195 18.72 -22.85 25.67
C GLY A 195 19.62 -21.66 26.03
N GLU A 196 19.35 -20.44 25.56
CA GLU A 196 20.15 -19.28 25.91
C GLU A 196 19.65 -18.62 27.21
N THR A 197 20.56 -18.24 28.08
CA THR A 197 20.28 -17.54 29.33
C THR A 197 19.67 -16.18 29.06
N PRO A 198 18.56 -15.80 29.72
CA PRO A 198 17.96 -14.47 29.53
C PRO A 198 18.97 -13.39 29.93
N THR A 199 19.36 -12.55 28.98
CA THR A 199 20.31 -11.44 29.22
C THR A 199 19.63 -10.14 29.70
N GLY A 200 18.31 -10.17 29.94
CA GLY A 200 17.55 -8.98 30.33
C GLY A 200 17.32 -7.95 29.19
N LEU A 201 17.82 -8.21 28.00
CA LEU A 201 17.67 -7.34 26.84
C LEU A 201 16.54 -7.83 25.92
N PRO A 202 15.76 -6.91 25.30
CA PRO A 202 14.82 -7.28 24.26
C PRO A 202 15.51 -8.02 23.12
N SER A 203 14.93 -9.14 22.68
CA SER A 203 15.40 -9.82 21.47
C SER A 203 14.74 -9.24 20.23
N VAL A 204 15.47 -9.27 19.13
CA VAL A 204 14.97 -8.90 17.81
C VAL A 204 14.90 -10.17 16.99
N ASP A 205 13.69 -10.58 16.62
CA ASP A 205 13.43 -11.81 15.87
C ASP A 205 12.85 -11.51 14.50
N ALA A 206 13.09 -12.41 13.54
CA ALA A 206 12.45 -12.32 12.23
C ALA A 206 10.93 -12.47 12.35
N VAL A 207 10.21 -11.66 11.59
CA VAL A 207 8.75 -11.71 11.50
C VAL A 207 8.36 -12.50 10.25
N PRO A 208 7.77 -13.70 10.38
CA PRO A 208 7.26 -14.43 9.23
C PRO A 208 6.07 -13.69 8.62
N PHE A 209 6.15 -13.33 7.34
CA PHE A 209 5.10 -12.59 6.63
C PHE A 209 3.73 -13.25 6.73
N GLU A 210 3.66 -14.57 6.57
CA GLU A 210 2.42 -15.34 6.69
C GLU A 210 1.75 -15.22 8.07
N GLN A 211 2.56 -15.11 9.13
CA GLN A 211 2.02 -14.89 10.47
C GLN A 211 1.41 -13.49 10.61
N VAL A 212 2.10 -12.49 10.09
CA VAL A 212 1.62 -11.09 10.09
C VAL A 212 0.32 -10.98 9.28
N LYS A 213 0.28 -11.61 8.10
CA LYS A 213 -0.90 -11.68 7.22
C LYS A 213 -2.10 -12.30 7.96
N ALA A 214 -1.91 -13.45 8.60
CA ALA A 214 -2.95 -14.13 9.36
C ALA A 214 -3.48 -13.30 10.55
N TYR A 215 -2.62 -12.53 11.22
CA TYR A 215 -3.07 -11.61 12.28
C TYR A 215 -3.88 -10.45 11.71
N MET A 216 -3.46 -9.87 10.60
CA MET A 216 -4.19 -8.76 9.97
C MET A 216 -5.57 -9.20 9.48
N GLN A 217 -5.68 -10.37 8.81
CA GLN A 217 -6.96 -10.94 8.37
C GLN A 217 -7.95 -11.12 9.53
N ARG A 218 -7.49 -11.80 10.60
CA ARG A 218 -8.34 -12.02 11.79
C ARG A 218 -8.71 -10.71 12.49
N GLY A 219 -7.78 -9.79 12.60
CA GLY A 219 -8.00 -8.47 13.20
C GLY A 219 -9.04 -7.66 12.41
N ALA A 220 -8.97 -7.69 11.07
CA ALA A 220 -9.94 -7.02 10.22
C ALA A 220 -11.36 -7.55 10.45
N VAL A 221 -11.53 -8.89 10.49
CA VAL A 221 -12.83 -9.51 10.75
C VAL A 221 -13.33 -9.20 12.18
N ALA A 222 -12.45 -9.27 13.19
CA ALA A 222 -12.82 -8.95 14.58
C ALA A 222 -13.29 -7.50 14.73
N MET A 223 -12.56 -6.54 14.12
CA MET A 223 -12.98 -5.13 14.11
C MET A 223 -14.29 -4.93 13.37
N ALA A 224 -14.53 -5.62 12.26
CA ALA A 224 -15.78 -5.51 11.52
C ALA A 224 -16.97 -6.12 12.30
N ARG A 225 -16.75 -7.14 13.11
CA ARG A 225 -17.78 -7.73 14.02
C ARG A 225 -18.09 -6.87 15.22
N GLY A 226 -17.22 -5.92 15.56
CA GLY A 226 -17.34 -5.15 16.80
C GLY A 226 -16.87 -5.92 18.04
N ASP A 227 -16.07 -6.98 17.85
CA ASP A 227 -15.52 -7.82 18.94
C ASP A 227 -14.32 -7.13 19.65
N VAL A 228 -14.18 -5.81 19.48
CA VAL A 228 -13.10 -5.01 20.06
C VAL A 228 -13.66 -4.21 21.24
N ASP A 229 -13.76 -4.87 22.39
CA ASP A 229 -13.99 -4.24 23.71
C ASP A 229 -12.66 -3.96 24.42
#